data_0597794b5cfe0af22fafd6532b40a8d1
#
_entry.id   0597794b5cfe0af22fafd6532b40a8d1
#
_cell.length_a   1.000
_cell.length_b   1.000
_cell.length_c   1.000
_cell.angle_alpha   90.00
_cell.angle_beta   90.00
_cell.angle_gamma   90.00
#
_symmetry.space_group_name_H-M   'P 1'
#
loop_
_entity.id
_entity.type
_entity.pdbx_description
1 polymer ?
#
loop_
_entity_poly.entity_id
_entity_poly.type
_entity_poly.pdbx_seq_one_letter_code
_entity_poly.pdbx_strand_id
1 'polypeptide(L)'
;MALILGITGSPRKGGNSEVLLEVFLKETVEATVKVEVFSVRDLKISPCLGCRFCEEKGFCKLSDQMGEIYALFKQADLVVISTPVFFYGFPAQLKALVDRSQALWSRRYKLGLRDPKSPWRKGVVLAVGATKGERLFLGIELSSKYFFDAIGAHFEGVIGAKGFDRPREVLGDEDFMYRLRQRAKELLFPLTRRKKVLFVCKHNACRSQMAQAFLEFYGGDRFEALSAGDDPWKEIHPMTFQLMAEKGLDLYFRKPKHIEDILEDAPFDLVVSMGCEVSCPMVPGKRFVQWDLEDPIGKPIEVGREVRDLIEKKVKELLEGV
;
A
#
# COMPACT_ATOMS: atom_id res chain seq x y z
N MET A 1 -7.01 8.57 4.33
CA MET A 1 -6.79 7.72 5.55
C MET A 1 -5.79 6.61 5.26
N ALA A 2 -5.02 6.19 6.29
CA ALA A 2 -4.15 5.01 6.19
C ALA A 2 -4.97 3.80 5.71
N LEU A 3 -4.43 2.99 4.79
CA LEU A 3 -5.13 1.84 4.23
C LEU A 3 -4.56 0.53 4.78
N ILE A 4 -5.41 -0.26 5.42
CA ILE A 4 -5.12 -1.63 5.80
C ILE A 4 -5.79 -2.56 4.81
N LEU A 5 -5.00 -3.42 4.16
CA LEU A 5 -5.49 -4.38 3.19
C LEU A 5 -5.50 -5.79 3.81
N GLY A 6 -6.70 -6.31 4.07
CA GLY A 6 -6.93 -7.68 4.54
C GLY A 6 -7.17 -8.64 3.38
N ILE A 7 -6.46 -9.77 3.36
CA ILE A 7 -6.59 -10.78 2.32
C ILE A 7 -6.94 -12.12 2.97
N THR A 8 -8.14 -12.65 2.70
CA THR A 8 -8.50 -14.01 3.11
C THR A 8 -8.06 -15.01 2.05
N GLY A 9 -7.05 -15.82 2.41
CA GLY A 9 -6.45 -16.84 1.55
C GLY A 9 -7.14 -18.21 1.61
N SER A 10 -8.21 -18.36 2.41
CA SER A 10 -8.92 -19.63 2.54
C SER A 10 -9.92 -19.84 1.41
N PRO A 11 -10.00 -21.06 0.82
CA PRO A 11 -11.09 -21.43 -0.08
C PRO A 11 -12.42 -21.64 0.66
N ARG A 12 -12.40 -21.84 1.98
CA ARG A 12 -13.60 -22.02 2.82
C ARG A 12 -14.05 -20.69 3.42
N LYS A 13 -15.35 -20.44 3.49
CA LYS A 13 -15.95 -19.31 4.19
C LYS A 13 -16.12 -19.64 5.67
N GLY A 14 -15.94 -18.65 6.56
CA GLY A 14 -16.16 -18.77 8.00
C GLY A 14 -15.16 -19.67 8.74
N GLY A 15 -14.00 -19.99 8.13
CA GLY A 15 -12.97 -20.81 8.73
C GLY A 15 -12.11 -20.05 9.77
N ASN A 16 -11.25 -20.80 10.47
CA ASN A 16 -10.38 -20.23 11.51
C ASN A 16 -9.49 -19.09 11.01
N SER A 17 -8.91 -19.18 9.81
CA SER A 17 -8.09 -18.10 9.27
C SER A 17 -8.86 -16.80 9.04
N GLU A 18 -10.10 -16.87 8.59
CA GLU A 18 -10.97 -15.69 8.41
C GLU A 18 -11.28 -15.04 9.75
N VAL A 19 -11.53 -15.85 10.79
CA VAL A 19 -11.72 -15.40 12.17
C VAL A 19 -10.48 -14.65 12.70
N LEU A 20 -9.27 -15.14 12.40
CA LEU A 20 -8.05 -14.43 12.81
C LEU A 20 -7.97 -13.03 12.20
N LEU A 21 -8.33 -12.90 10.92
CA LEU A 21 -8.36 -11.58 10.26
C LEU A 21 -9.43 -10.67 10.87
N GLU A 22 -10.63 -11.19 11.14
CA GLU A 22 -11.70 -10.45 11.81
C GLU A 22 -11.24 -9.92 13.17
N VAL A 23 -10.60 -10.77 14.00
CA VAL A 23 -10.09 -10.38 15.32
C VAL A 23 -8.99 -9.35 15.21
N PHE A 24 -8.05 -9.54 14.27
CA PHE A 24 -6.96 -8.60 14.03
C PHE A 24 -7.48 -7.21 13.63
N LEU A 25 -8.40 -7.16 12.66
CA LEU A 25 -8.96 -5.92 12.13
C LEU A 25 -9.88 -5.19 13.13
N LYS A 26 -10.48 -5.89 14.09
CA LYS A 26 -11.28 -5.26 15.16
C LYS A 26 -10.45 -4.37 16.11
N GLU A 27 -9.14 -4.52 16.12
CA GLU A 27 -8.25 -3.64 16.90
C GLU A 27 -7.96 -2.30 16.17
N THR A 28 -8.53 -2.08 14.98
CA THR A 28 -8.44 -0.80 14.28
C THR A 28 -9.30 0.27 14.94
N VAL A 29 -8.81 1.50 14.96
CA VAL A 29 -9.61 2.68 15.32
C VAL A 29 -10.25 3.21 14.04
N GLU A 30 -11.50 2.87 13.80
CA GLU A 30 -12.23 3.11 12.54
C GLU A 30 -12.19 4.56 12.04
N ALA A 31 -12.10 5.54 12.94
CA ALA A 31 -12.09 6.95 12.58
C ALA A 31 -10.79 7.44 11.89
N THR A 32 -9.72 6.63 11.89
CA THR A 32 -8.39 7.08 11.43
C THR A 32 -7.77 6.19 10.35
N VAL A 33 -8.36 5.04 10.06
CA VAL A 33 -7.86 4.08 9.07
C VAL A 33 -9.00 3.55 8.20
N LYS A 34 -8.70 3.36 6.92
CA LYS A 34 -9.57 2.65 5.99
C LYS A 34 -9.18 1.17 5.98
N VAL A 35 -10.17 0.29 6.03
CA VAL A 35 -9.95 -1.15 5.93
C VAL A 35 -10.61 -1.67 4.66
N GLU A 36 -9.83 -2.30 3.80
CA GLU A 36 -10.33 -3.04 2.65
C GLU A 36 -10.03 -4.52 2.80
N VAL A 37 -11.03 -5.36 2.60
CA VAL A 37 -10.89 -6.83 2.71
C VAL A 37 -11.40 -7.49 1.46
N PHE A 38 -10.60 -8.40 0.91
CA PHE A 38 -11.07 -9.28 -0.15
C PHE A 38 -10.68 -10.75 0.10
N SER A 39 -11.39 -11.65 -0.58
CA SER A 39 -11.10 -13.07 -0.50
C SER A 39 -10.64 -13.60 -1.85
N VAL A 40 -9.54 -14.37 -1.83
CA VAL A 40 -9.01 -15.00 -3.06
C VAL A 40 -9.99 -15.99 -3.69
N ARG A 41 -10.95 -16.54 -2.93
CA ARG A 41 -11.99 -17.44 -3.46
C ARG A 41 -13.00 -16.73 -4.36
N ASP A 42 -13.17 -15.40 -4.16
CA ASP A 42 -14.16 -14.60 -4.89
C ASP A 42 -13.53 -13.91 -6.11
N LEU A 43 -12.21 -14.06 -6.28
CA LEU A 43 -11.45 -13.43 -7.35
C LEU A 43 -11.15 -14.42 -8.51
N LYS A 44 -11.22 -13.89 -9.72
CA LYS A 44 -10.79 -14.61 -10.92
C LYS A 44 -9.36 -14.18 -11.27
N ILE A 45 -8.38 -14.85 -10.68
CA ILE A 45 -6.95 -14.62 -10.93
C ILE A 45 -6.38 -15.87 -11.59
N SER A 46 -5.91 -15.74 -12.82
CA SER A 46 -5.19 -16.81 -13.51
C SER A 46 -3.79 -16.99 -12.91
N PRO A 47 -3.27 -18.23 -12.81
CA PRO A 47 -1.90 -18.48 -12.39
C PRO A 47 -0.87 -17.78 -13.28
N CYS A 48 0.31 -17.51 -12.74
CA CYS A 48 1.42 -16.95 -13.52
C CYS A 48 1.86 -17.93 -14.63
N LEU A 49 2.00 -17.42 -15.85
CA LEU A 49 2.43 -18.23 -17.01
C LEU A 49 3.96 -18.34 -17.15
N GLY A 50 4.74 -17.66 -16.31
CA GLY A 50 6.20 -17.63 -16.46
C GLY A 50 6.69 -16.96 -17.75
N CYS A 51 5.87 -16.15 -18.42
CA CYS A 51 6.13 -15.60 -19.76
C CYS A 51 7.14 -14.46 -19.80
N ARG A 52 7.62 -13.97 -18.65
CA ARG A 52 8.59 -12.86 -18.50
C ARG A 52 8.20 -11.51 -19.08
N PHE A 53 7.02 -11.34 -19.60
CA PHE A 53 6.55 -10.06 -20.18
C PHE A 53 6.70 -8.89 -19.20
N CYS A 54 6.46 -9.12 -17.89
CA CYS A 54 6.61 -8.10 -16.87
C CYS A 54 8.06 -7.67 -16.60
N GLU A 55 9.06 -8.48 -16.97
CA GLU A 55 10.48 -8.11 -16.82
C GLU A 55 10.88 -6.95 -17.74
N GLU A 56 10.23 -6.85 -18.92
CA GLU A 56 10.46 -5.78 -19.90
C GLU A 56 9.47 -4.61 -19.74
N LYS A 57 8.20 -4.92 -19.52
CA LYS A 57 7.11 -3.94 -19.55
C LYS A 57 6.70 -3.42 -18.17
N GLY A 58 7.09 -4.09 -17.09
CA GLY A 58 6.74 -3.69 -15.71
C GLY A 58 5.29 -3.97 -15.32
N PHE A 59 4.51 -4.67 -16.15
CA PHE A 59 3.14 -5.09 -15.83
C PHE A 59 2.83 -6.47 -16.41
N CYS A 60 1.81 -7.14 -15.88
CA CYS A 60 1.42 -8.46 -16.36
C CYS A 60 0.58 -8.35 -17.63
N LYS A 61 0.84 -9.21 -18.62
CA LYS A 61 0.04 -9.26 -19.86
C LYS A 61 -1.35 -9.86 -19.69
N LEU A 62 -1.60 -10.61 -18.58
CA LEU A 62 -2.91 -11.19 -18.31
C LEU A 62 -3.85 -10.08 -17.81
N SER A 63 -4.99 -9.95 -18.47
CA SER A 63 -6.04 -9.00 -18.11
C SER A 63 -7.10 -9.72 -17.27
N ASP A 64 -6.97 -9.64 -15.95
CA ASP A 64 -7.90 -10.19 -14.97
C ASP A 64 -7.92 -9.31 -13.71
N GLN A 65 -8.63 -9.72 -12.65
CA GLN A 65 -8.78 -8.93 -11.42
C GLN A 65 -7.45 -8.65 -10.68
N MET A 66 -6.34 -9.30 -11.06
CA MET A 66 -5.04 -8.98 -10.48
C MET A 66 -4.59 -7.53 -10.75
N GLY A 67 -5.09 -6.91 -11.83
CA GLY A 67 -4.82 -5.50 -12.14
C GLY A 67 -5.27 -4.55 -11.02
N GLU A 68 -6.45 -4.77 -10.46
CA GLU A 68 -6.99 -4.01 -9.32
C GLU A 68 -6.18 -4.26 -8.04
N ILE A 69 -5.76 -5.50 -7.82
CA ILE A 69 -4.97 -5.89 -6.65
C ILE A 69 -3.60 -5.21 -6.63
N TYR A 70 -2.94 -5.03 -7.78
CA TYR A 70 -1.68 -4.28 -7.85
C TYR A 70 -1.85 -2.85 -7.34
N ALA A 71 -2.94 -2.17 -7.71
CA ALA A 71 -3.22 -0.82 -7.24
C ALA A 71 -3.47 -0.79 -5.72
N LEU A 72 -4.19 -1.78 -5.16
CA LEU A 72 -4.41 -1.91 -3.72
C LEU A 72 -3.09 -2.15 -2.97
N PHE A 73 -2.19 -3.01 -3.47
CA PHE A 73 -0.88 -3.19 -2.87
C PHE A 73 -0.07 -1.88 -2.82
N LYS A 74 -0.15 -1.05 -3.87
CA LYS A 74 0.54 0.25 -3.90
C LYS A 74 -0.05 1.28 -2.94
N GLN A 75 -1.35 1.19 -2.67
CA GLN A 75 -2.04 2.11 -1.76
C GLN A 75 -1.92 1.69 -0.28
N ALA A 76 -1.85 0.38 -0.01
CA ALA A 76 -1.83 -0.15 1.35
C ALA A 76 -0.64 0.35 2.17
N ASP A 77 -0.89 0.60 3.44
CA ASP A 77 0.08 0.91 4.48
C ASP A 77 0.47 -0.35 5.27
N LEU A 78 -0.51 -1.23 5.48
CA LEU A 78 -0.33 -2.56 6.08
C LEU A 78 -1.08 -3.59 5.24
N VAL A 79 -0.42 -4.70 4.91
CA VAL A 79 -1.04 -5.85 4.23
C VAL A 79 -1.09 -7.02 5.20
N VAL A 80 -2.30 -7.52 5.47
CA VAL A 80 -2.56 -8.65 6.37
C VAL A 80 -3.12 -9.81 5.57
N ILE A 81 -2.39 -10.90 5.48
CA ILE A 81 -2.85 -12.14 4.84
C ILE A 81 -3.31 -13.11 5.91
N SER A 82 -4.52 -13.64 5.81
CA SER A 82 -4.97 -14.75 6.62
C SER A 82 -5.10 -16.02 5.78
N THR A 83 -4.54 -17.15 6.23
CA THR A 83 -4.47 -18.36 5.42
C THR A 83 -4.50 -19.65 6.24
N PRO A 84 -5.17 -20.72 5.78
CA PRO A 84 -4.90 -22.06 6.29
C PRO A 84 -3.57 -22.58 5.72
N VAL A 85 -3.00 -23.57 6.39
CA VAL A 85 -1.82 -24.29 5.88
C VAL A 85 -2.26 -25.46 5.02
N PHE A 86 -1.89 -25.47 3.74
CA PHE A 86 -2.08 -26.59 2.83
C PHE A 86 -0.72 -27.12 2.39
N PHE A 87 -0.39 -28.35 2.79
CA PHE A 87 0.92 -28.96 2.50
C PHE A 87 2.11 -28.03 2.80
N TYR A 88 2.13 -27.45 4.02
CA TYR A 88 3.12 -26.47 4.49
C TYR A 88 3.18 -25.16 3.69
N GLY A 89 2.27 -24.91 2.76
CA GLY A 89 2.23 -23.73 1.91
C GLY A 89 0.88 -23.04 1.87
N PHE A 90 0.77 -22.06 0.98
CA PHE A 90 -0.48 -21.37 0.68
C PHE A 90 -1.44 -22.25 -0.12
N PRO A 91 -2.77 -22.12 0.06
CA PRO A 91 -3.77 -22.65 -0.87
C PRO A 91 -3.53 -22.17 -2.31
N ALA A 92 -3.93 -22.95 -3.30
CA ALA A 92 -3.67 -22.67 -4.72
C ALA A 92 -4.16 -21.28 -5.17
N GLN A 93 -5.32 -20.85 -4.71
CA GLN A 93 -5.89 -19.54 -5.05
C GLN A 93 -5.03 -18.38 -4.53
N LEU A 94 -4.58 -18.47 -3.27
CA LEU A 94 -3.66 -17.48 -2.70
C LEU A 94 -2.30 -17.54 -3.38
N LYS A 95 -1.80 -18.75 -3.68
CA LYS A 95 -0.53 -18.92 -4.39
C LYS A 95 -0.55 -18.31 -5.79
N ALA A 96 -1.67 -18.36 -6.50
CA ALA A 96 -1.82 -17.69 -7.80
C ALA A 96 -1.62 -16.17 -7.67
N LEU A 97 -2.22 -15.53 -6.65
CA LEU A 97 -2.02 -14.10 -6.36
C LEU A 97 -0.55 -13.81 -6.02
N VAL A 98 0.07 -14.63 -5.17
CA VAL A 98 1.49 -14.49 -4.78
C VAL A 98 2.41 -14.57 -6.00
N ASP A 99 2.22 -15.58 -6.87
CA ASP A 99 3.03 -15.75 -8.08
C ASP A 99 2.82 -14.63 -9.11
N ARG A 100 1.62 -14.09 -9.18
CA ARG A 100 1.31 -12.94 -10.05
C ARG A 100 1.95 -11.64 -9.56
N SER A 101 2.37 -11.55 -8.30
CA SER A 101 3.15 -10.42 -7.78
C SER A 101 4.55 -10.31 -8.39
N GLN A 102 4.95 -11.28 -9.24
CA GLN A 102 6.14 -11.21 -10.09
C GLN A 102 6.21 -9.90 -10.91
N ALA A 103 5.08 -9.30 -11.28
CA ALA A 103 5.07 -8.02 -11.99
C ALA A 103 5.65 -6.88 -11.11
N LEU A 104 5.33 -6.85 -9.82
CA LEU A 104 5.86 -5.85 -8.87
C LEU A 104 7.33 -6.12 -8.54
N TRP A 105 7.71 -7.40 -8.40
CA TRP A 105 9.11 -7.80 -8.27
C TRP A 105 9.94 -7.31 -9.47
N SER A 106 9.41 -7.48 -10.70
CA SER A 106 10.08 -7.04 -11.92
C SER A 106 10.27 -5.52 -11.96
N ARG A 107 9.28 -4.73 -11.54
CA ARG A 107 9.43 -3.28 -11.41
C ARG A 107 10.59 -2.92 -10.50
N ARG A 108 10.68 -3.57 -9.35
CA ARG A 108 11.73 -3.29 -8.37
C ARG A 108 13.12 -3.74 -8.83
N TYR A 109 13.26 -4.97 -9.29
CA TYR A 109 14.57 -5.60 -9.49
C TYR A 109 15.06 -5.59 -10.94
N LYS A 110 14.16 -5.52 -11.93
CA LYS A 110 14.54 -5.42 -13.34
C LYS A 110 14.53 -3.99 -13.86
N LEU A 111 13.55 -3.19 -13.44
CA LEU A 111 13.40 -1.81 -13.89
C LEU A 111 13.95 -0.79 -12.89
N GLY A 112 14.40 -1.20 -11.71
CA GLY A 112 14.98 -0.30 -10.69
C GLY A 112 13.97 0.65 -10.05
N LEU A 113 12.67 0.35 -10.13
CA LEU A 113 11.56 1.22 -9.69
C LEU A 113 11.05 0.79 -8.33
N ARG A 114 11.28 1.59 -7.30
CA ARG A 114 10.83 1.34 -5.92
C ARG A 114 9.50 2.01 -5.65
N ASP A 115 8.62 1.30 -4.98
CA ASP A 115 7.40 1.90 -4.43
C ASP A 115 7.76 2.95 -3.37
N PRO A 116 7.19 4.17 -3.41
CA PRO A 116 7.45 5.20 -2.41
C PRO A 116 7.14 4.78 -0.97
N LYS A 117 6.18 3.88 -0.76
CA LYS A 117 5.85 3.34 0.57
C LYS A 117 6.77 2.18 1.01
N SER A 118 7.68 1.69 0.15
CA SER A 118 8.51 0.52 0.45
C SER A 118 9.45 0.67 1.66
N PRO A 119 9.90 1.86 2.08
CA PRO A 119 10.74 1.97 3.26
C PRO A 119 10.05 1.67 4.60
N TRP A 120 8.71 1.73 4.65
CA TRP A 120 7.97 1.65 5.91
C TRP A 120 6.68 0.80 5.85
N ARG A 121 6.18 0.45 4.66
CA ARG A 121 5.03 -0.45 4.53
C ARG A 121 5.32 -1.77 5.22
N LYS A 122 4.32 -2.31 5.92
CA LYS A 122 4.43 -3.58 6.64
C LYS A 122 3.51 -4.65 6.06
N GLY A 123 3.89 -5.91 6.28
CA GLY A 123 3.09 -7.06 5.93
C GLY A 123 3.18 -8.16 6.97
N VAL A 124 2.06 -8.79 7.30
CA VAL A 124 1.96 -9.85 8.30
C VAL A 124 1.08 -10.98 7.81
N VAL A 125 1.38 -12.20 8.22
CA VAL A 125 0.57 -13.39 7.91
C VAL A 125 -0.03 -13.98 9.18
N LEU A 126 -1.35 -14.21 9.12
CA LEU A 126 -2.12 -14.94 10.13
C LEU A 126 -2.37 -16.35 9.58
N ALA A 127 -1.75 -17.38 10.16
CA ALA A 127 -1.81 -18.73 9.64
C ALA A 127 -2.48 -19.69 10.61
N VAL A 128 -3.29 -20.62 10.11
CA VAL A 128 -3.91 -21.67 10.91
C VAL A 128 -3.62 -23.04 10.31
N GLY A 129 -3.18 -23.97 11.14
CA GLY A 129 -3.00 -25.36 10.75
C GLY A 129 -3.75 -26.33 11.65
N ALA A 130 -4.32 -27.38 11.05
CA ALA A 130 -5.03 -28.44 11.76
C ALA A 130 -4.10 -29.32 12.61
N THR A 131 -2.83 -29.42 12.23
CA THR A 131 -1.82 -30.22 12.93
C THR A 131 -0.96 -29.40 13.86
N LYS A 132 -0.19 -30.06 14.74
CA LYS A 132 0.74 -29.42 15.70
C LYS A 132 2.22 -29.55 15.28
N GLY A 133 2.50 -29.84 13.99
CA GLY A 133 3.86 -30.02 13.48
C GLY A 133 4.81 -28.88 13.89
N GLU A 134 6.06 -29.23 14.22
CA GLU A 134 7.03 -28.26 14.75
C GLU A 134 7.30 -27.11 13.75
N ARG A 135 7.50 -27.45 12.47
CA ARG A 135 7.82 -26.50 11.39
C ARG A 135 6.63 -26.20 10.48
N LEU A 136 5.41 -26.25 11.02
CA LEU A 136 4.17 -26.16 10.25
C LEU A 136 4.09 -24.92 9.35
N PHE A 137 4.61 -23.79 9.79
CA PHE A 137 4.51 -22.51 9.06
C PHE A 137 5.75 -22.18 8.22
N LEU A 138 6.80 -23.02 8.20
CA LEU A 138 8.06 -22.71 7.53
C LEU A 138 7.90 -22.37 6.05
N GLY A 139 7.11 -23.14 5.30
CA GLY A 139 6.90 -22.88 3.87
C GLY A 139 6.10 -21.61 3.59
N ILE A 140 5.13 -21.28 4.47
CA ILE A 140 4.40 -20.01 4.43
C ILE A 140 5.34 -18.85 4.72
N GLU A 141 6.18 -18.95 5.75
CA GLU A 141 7.14 -17.92 6.14
C GLU A 141 8.12 -17.58 5.01
N LEU A 142 8.73 -18.61 4.40
CA LEU A 142 9.64 -18.44 3.26
C LEU A 142 8.95 -17.79 2.06
N SER A 143 7.76 -18.25 1.70
CA SER A 143 6.99 -17.69 0.59
C SER A 143 6.58 -16.25 0.86
N SER A 144 6.18 -15.95 2.10
CA SER A 144 5.76 -14.62 2.53
C SER A 144 6.89 -13.61 2.48
N LYS A 145 8.09 -14.00 2.92
CA LYS A 145 9.28 -13.14 2.88
C LYS A 145 9.51 -12.57 1.47
N TYR A 146 9.47 -13.43 0.46
CA TYR A 146 9.69 -13.01 -0.93
C TYR A 146 8.47 -12.31 -1.54
N PHE A 147 7.26 -12.70 -1.15
CA PHE A 147 6.04 -12.01 -1.57
C PHE A 147 6.00 -10.57 -1.06
N PHE A 148 6.21 -10.35 0.24
CA PHE A 148 6.21 -9.01 0.82
C PHE A 148 7.34 -8.15 0.28
N ASP A 149 8.51 -8.71 0.07
CA ASP A 149 9.60 -8.02 -0.62
C ASP A 149 9.20 -7.58 -2.04
N ALA A 150 8.55 -8.45 -2.82
CA ALA A 150 8.08 -8.13 -4.16
C ALA A 150 7.07 -6.97 -4.20
N ILE A 151 6.16 -6.88 -3.22
CA ILE A 151 5.20 -5.79 -3.12
C ILE A 151 5.75 -4.53 -2.41
N GLY A 152 7.01 -4.57 -1.98
CA GLY A 152 7.67 -3.48 -1.26
C GLY A 152 7.13 -3.31 0.16
N ALA A 153 7.03 -4.38 0.93
CA ALA A 153 6.63 -4.37 2.33
C ALA A 153 7.65 -5.10 3.22
N HIS A 154 7.84 -4.62 4.44
CA HIS A 154 8.62 -5.31 5.46
C HIS A 154 7.80 -6.44 6.06
N PHE A 155 8.33 -7.66 6.01
CA PHE A 155 7.66 -8.83 6.55
C PHE A 155 7.81 -8.91 8.06
N GLU A 156 6.71 -8.79 8.79
CA GLU A 156 6.62 -8.78 10.27
C GLU A 156 6.44 -10.18 10.89
N GLY A 157 6.53 -11.23 10.06
CA GLY A 157 6.45 -12.62 10.49
C GLY A 157 5.08 -13.27 10.33
N VAL A 158 4.97 -14.50 10.84
CA VAL A 158 3.75 -15.31 10.86
C VAL A 158 3.21 -15.39 12.28
N ILE A 159 1.95 -14.99 12.46
CA ILE A 159 1.20 -15.24 13.69
C ILE A 159 0.39 -16.52 13.48
N GLY A 160 0.88 -17.62 14.01
CA GLY A 160 0.39 -18.95 13.68
C GLY A 160 -0.36 -19.65 14.82
N ALA A 161 -1.54 -20.21 14.52
CA ALA A 161 -2.33 -21.07 15.41
C ALA A 161 -2.25 -22.52 14.92
N LYS A 162 -2.00 -23.48 15.83
CA LYS A 162 -1.82 -24.90 15.54
C LYS A 162 -2.88 -25.75 16.20
N GLY A 163 -3.35 -26.81 15.51
CA GLY A 163 -4.26 -27.80 16.09
C GLY A 163 -5.74 -27.42 16.00
N PHE A 164 -6.12 -26.54 15.06
CA PHE A 164 -7.51 -26.10 14.88
C PHE A 164 -8.01 -26.49 13.49
N ASP A 165 -8.98 -27.40 13.44
CA ASP A 165 -9.58 -27.92 12.20
C ASP A 165 -11.03 -27.50 12.02
N ARG A 166 -11.81 -27.49 13.10
CA ARG A 166 -13.24 -27.11 13.05
C ARG A 166 -13.41 -25.60 12.88
N PRO A 167 -14.42 -25.14 12.13
CA PRO A 167 -14.69 -23.73 11.97
C PRO A 167 -14.80 -22.99 13.30
N ARG A 168 -14.13 -21.83 13.42
CA ARG A 168 -14.13 -20.94 14.59
C ARG A 168 -13.54 -21.52 15.89
N GLU A 169 -13.01 -22.73 15.85
CA GLU A 169 -12.45 -23.43 17.01
C GLU A 169 -11.29 -22.64 17.67
N VAL A 170 -10.53 -21.90 16.87
CA VAL A 170 -9.42 -21.06 17.33
C VAL A 170 -9.84 -19.98 18.34
N LEU A 171 -11.13 -19.59 18.37
CA LEU A 171 -11.65 -18.64 19.37
C LEU A 171 -11.57 -19.15 20.80
N GLY A 172 -11.51 -20.48 21.00
CA GLY A 172 -11.37 -21.08 22.32
C GLY A 172 -9.95 -20.99 22.92
N ASP A 173 -8.95 -20.58 22.13
CA ASP A 173 -7.58 -20.35 22.63
C ASP A 173 -7.43 -18.88 23.07
N GLU A 174 -7.81 -18.59 24.31
CA GLU A 174 -7.83 -17.23 24.85
C GLU A 174 -6.42 -16.60 24.88
N ASP A 175 -5.39 -17.39 25.20
CA ASP A 175 -4.00 -16.92 25.24
C ASP A 175 -3.49 -16.54 23.85
N PHE A 176 -3.81 -17.35 22.83
CA PHE A 176 -3.47 -17.03 21.47
C PHE A 176 -4.25 -15.79 20.98
N MET A 177 -5.54 -15.68 21.28
CA MET A 177 -6.36 -14.52 20.94
C MET A 177 -5.85 -13.24 21.59
N TYR A 178 -5.40 -13.32 22.84
CA TYR A 178 -4.78 -12.17 23.53
C TYR A 178 -3.51 -11.72 22.80
N ARG A 179 -2.57 -12.65 22.51
CA ARG A 179 -1.33 -12.33 21.77
C ARG A 179 -1.62 -11.77 20.38
N LEU A 180 -2.60 -12.32 19.67
CA LEU A 180 -3.03 -11.81 18.35
C LEU A 180 -3.47 -10.34 18.44
N ARG A 181 -4.32 -10.00 19.41
CA ARG A 181 -4.79 -8.62 19.62
C ARG A 181 -3.65 -7.67 19.99
N GLN A 182 -2.73 -8.09 20.86
CA GLN A 182 -1.57 -7.26 21.22
C GLN A 182 -0.71 -6.97 19.98
N ARG A 183 -0.42 -8.00 19.19
CA ARG A 183 0.37 -7.83 17.97
C ARG A 183 -0.36 -6.97 16.92
N ALA A 184 -1.68 -7.09 16.82
CA ALA A 184 -2.49 -6.22 15.99
C ALA A 184 -2.34 -4.75 16.41
N LYS A 185 -2.49 -4.44 17.70
CA LYS A 185 -2.30 -3.08 18.23
C LYS A 185 -0.93 -2.51 17.92
N GLU A 186 0.14 -3.29 18.11
CA GLU A 186 1.52 -2.86 17.79
C GLU A 186 1.71 -2.47 16.31
N LEU A 187 1.07 -3.19 15.40
CA LEU A 187 1.16 -2.92 13.96
C LEU A 187 0.25 -1.77 13.50
N LEU A 188 -0.91 -1.63 14.12
CA LEU A 188 -1.94 -0.66 13.72
C LEU A 188 -1.72 0.72 14.34
N PHE A 189 -1.29 0.77 15.62
CA PHE A 189 -1.16 2.01 16.36
C PHE A 189 -0.24 3.06 15.70
N PRO A 190 0.93 2.73 15.13
CA PRO A 190 1.76 3.72 14.44
C PRO A 190 1.03 4.41 13.28
N LEU A 191 0.15 3.70 12.58
CA LEU A 191 -0.58 4.24 11.43
C LEU A 191 -1.59 5.32 11.83
N THR A 192 -2.14 5.25 13.04
CA THR A 192 -3.14 6.19 13.55
C THR A 192 -2.56 7.51 14.03
N ARG A 193 -1.24 7.60 14.17
CA ARG A 193 -0.54 8.78 14.72
C ARG A 193 0.18 9.62 13.68
N ARG A 194 0.13 9.24 12.43
CA ARG A 194 0.78 9.99 11.35
C ARG A 194 0.11 11.34 11.14
N LYS A 195 0.91 12.39 10.94
CA LYS A 195 0.41 13.70 10.55
C LYS A 195 -0.05 13.68 9.10
N LYS A 196 -1.25 14.18 8.82
CA LYS A 196 -1.82 14.21 7.48
C LYS A 196 -1.35 15.43 6.71
N VAL A 197 -0.69 15.21 5.57
CA VAL A 197 -0.21 16.27 4.68
C VAL A 197 -0.86 16.12 3.31
N LEU A 198 -1.56 17.16 2.88
CA LEU A 198 -2.20 17.22 1.58
C LEU A 198 -1.41 18.12 0.63
N PHE A 199 -1.03 17.62 -0.52
CA PHE A 199 -0.44 18.38 -1.62
C PHE A 199 -1.49 18.65 -2.71
N VAL A 200 -1.69 19.92 -3.07
CA VAL A 200 -2.69 20.32 -4.07
C VAL A 200 -2.02 21.03 -5.24
N CYS A 201 -2.35 20.62 -6.45
CA CYS A 201 -2.07 21.35 -7.68
C CYS A 201 -3.29 21.27 -8.61
N LYS A 202 -3.33 22.01 -9.72
CA LYS A 202 -4.50 22.07 -10.59
C LYS A 202 -4.98 20.68 -11.05
N HIS A 203 -4.11 19.90 -11.68
CA HIS A 203 -4.52 18.66 -12.35
C HIS A 203 -4.20 17.35 -11.60
N ASN A 204 -3.53 17.41 -10.45
CA ASN A 204 -3.05 16.23 -9.72
C ASN A 204 -2.30 15.19 -10.62
N ALA A 205 -1.69 15.67 -11.69
CA ALA A 205 -1.04 14.82 -12.69
C ALA A 205 0.50 14.92 -12.69
N CYS A 206 1.07 15.92 -11.95
CA CYS A 206 2.51 16.13 -11.91
C CYS A 206 2.99 16.58 -10.51
N ARG A 207 3.04 17.89 -10.21
CA ARG A 207 3.69 18.46 -9.00
C ARG A 207 3.26 17.81 -7.70
N SER A 208 1.95 17.75 -7.44
CA SER A 208 1.42 17.17 -6.20
C SER A 208 1.64 15.66 -6.09
N GLN A 209 1.68 14.93 -7.22
CA GLN A 209 2.00 13.51 -7.25
C GLN A 209 3.49 13.25 -6.91
N MET A 210 4.39 14.10 -7.40
CA MET A 210 5.82 14.03 -7.05
C MET A 210 6.04 14.32 -5.57
N ALA A 211 5.39 15.36 -5.05
CA ALA A 211 5.50 15.73 -3.63
C ALA A 211 4.97 14.64 -2.69
N GLN A 212 3.81 14.08 -3.00
CA GLN A 212 3.26 12.93 -2.27
C GLN A 212 4.26 11.77 -2.26
N ALA A 213 4.83 11.42 -3.42
CA ALA A 213 5.76 10.31 -3.53
C ALA A 213 7.05 10.54 -2.72
N PHE A 214 7.61 11.74 -2.74
CA PHE A 214 8.78 12.07 -1.92
C PHE A 214 8.47 12.03 -0.42
N LEU A 215 7.32 12.58 0.01
CA LEU A 215 6.96 12.54 1.43
C LEU A 215 6.70 11.11 1.90
N GLU A 216 6.04 10.28 1.11
CA GLU A 216 5.88 8.85 1.40
C GLU A 216 7.23 8.14 1.49
N PHE A 217 8.19 8.46 0.61
CA PHE A 217 9.48 7.79 0.58
C PHE A 217 10.37 8.17 1.77
N TYR A 218 10.44 9.45 2.11
CA TYR A 218 11.36 9.96 3.14
C TYR A 218 10.76 10.00 4.55
N GLY A 219 9.45 10.02 4.69
CA GLY A 219 8.80 10.24 5.99
C GLY A 219 7.44 9.57 6.17
N GLY A 220 7.10 8.56 5.35
CA GLY A 220 5.79 7.90 5.41
C GLY A 220 5.53 7.12 6.69
N ASP A 221 6.53 6.85 7.51
CA ASP A 221 6.39 6.32 8.87
C ASP A 221 5.78 7.35 9.84
N ARG A 222 6.02 8.66 9.61
CA ARG A 222 5.56 9.77 10.45
C ARG A 222 4.41 10.56 9.83
N PHE A 223 4.30 10.51 8.50
CA PHE A 223 3.35 11.31 7.72
C PHE A 223 2.47 10.43 6.84
N GLU A 224 1.21 10.78 6.78
CA GLU A 224 0.28 10.30 5.78
C GLU A 224 0.20 11.36 4.66
N ALA A 225 0.82 11.07 3.52
CA ALA A 225 0.86 11.96 2.38
C ALA A 225 -0.32 11.71 1.43
N LEU A 226 -1.05 12.77 1.09
CA LEU A 226 -2.14 12.75 0.13
C LEU A 226 -1.88 13.78 -0.96
N SER A 227 -2.48 13.58 -2.13
CA SER A 227 -2.50 14.58 -3.18
C SER A 227 -3.83 14.65 -3.88
N ALA A 228 -4.22 15.86 -4.34
CA ALA A 228 -5.43 16.09 -5.10
C ALA A 228 -5.28 17.28 -6.07
N GLY A 229 -6.27 17.48 -6.93
CA GLY A 229 -6.43 18.65 -7.79
C GLY A 229 -7.85 19.16 -7.81
N ASP A 230 -8.07 20.40 -8.20
CA ASP A 230 -9.40 20.98 -8.41
C ASP A 230 -9.97 20.65 -9.80
N ASP A 231 -9.10 20.31 -10.76
CA ASP A 231 -9.45 19.88 -12.13
C ASP A 231 -8.56 18.67 -12.53
N PRO A 232 -8.74 17.50 -11.91
CA PRO A 232 -7.84 16.38 -12.09
C PRO A 232 -7.92 15.78 -13.50
N TRP A 233 -6.76 15.43 -14.05
CA TRP A 233 -6.70 14.68 -15.28
C TRP A 233 -7.11 13.21 -15.05
N LYS A 234 -7.41 12.49 -16.14
CA LYS A 234 -7.74 11.05 -16.03
C LYS A 234 -6.54 10.20 -15.61
N GLU A 235 -5.33 10.62 -16.01
CA GLU A 235 -4.09 9.88 -15.77
C GLU A 235 -2.96 10.83 -15.36
N ILE A 236 -1.96 10.27 -14.69
CA ILE A 236 -0.71 10.98 -14.41
C ILE A 236 0.00 11.27 -15.73
N HIS A 237 0.57 12.47 -15.84
CA HIS A 237 1.26 12.88 -17.06
C HIS A 237 2.50 12.00 -17.34
N PRO A 238 2.77 11.55 -18.57
CA PRO A 238 3.90 10.68 -18.91
C PRO A 238 5.26 11.21 -18.43
N MET A 239 5.49 12.54 -18.53
CA MET A 239 6.70 13.18 -18.01
C MET A 239 6.89 12.91 -16.51
N THR A 240 5.82 12.88 -15.72
CA THR A 240 5.89 12.61 -14.26
C THR A 240 6.44 11.21 -13.98
N PHE A 241 6.00 10.21 -14.74
CA PHE A 241 6.56 8.86 -14.61
C PHE A 241 8.05 8.83 -14.93
N GLN A 242 8.47 9.52 -16.00
CA GLN A 242 9.87 9.60 -16.40
C GLN A 242 10.71 10.30 -15.32
N LEU A 243 10.27 11.47 -14.85
CA LEU A 243 10.95 12.24 -13.83
C LEU A 243 11.15 11.46 -12.53
N MET A 244 10.12 10.72 -12.10
CA MET A 244 10.21 9.93 -10.87
C MET A 244 10.99 8.64 -11.06
N ALA A 245 10.93 8.03 -12.24
CA ALA A 245 11.76 6.87 -12.58
C ALA A 245 13.27 7.21 -12.57
N GLU A 246 13.68 8.42 -12.97
CA GLU A 246 15.06 8.90 -12.84
C GLU A 246 15.56 8.94 -11.37
N LYS A 247 14.63 9.07 -10.41
CA LYS A 247 14.87 8.95 -8.95
C LYS A 247 14.71 7.53 -8.44
N GLY A 248 14.41 6.56 -9.31
CA GLY A 248 14.11 5.18 -8.93
C GLY A 248 12.78 5.00 -8.20
N LEU A 249 11.84 5.96 -8.31
CA LEU A 249 10.54 5.91 -7.67
C LEU A 249 9.42 5.54 -8.64
N ASP A 250 8.55 4.63 -8.22
CA ASP A 250 7.47 4.04 -9.02
C ASP A 250 6.12 4.69 -8.73
N LEU A 251 5.59 5.45 -9.68
CA LEU A 251 4.25 6.02 -9.62
C LEU A 251 3.20 5.24 -10.43
N TYR A 252 3.59 4.16 -11.10
CA TYR A 252 2.64 3.33 -11.86
C TYR A 252 1.50 2.86 -10.94
N PHE A 253 0.33 2.65 -11.39
CA PHE A 253 -0.88 2.34 -10.61
C PHE A 253 -1.48 3.50 -9.78
N ARG A 254 -0.88 4.70 -9.78
CA ARG A 254 -1.51 5.88 -9.17
C ARG A 254 -2.46 6.54 -10.16
N LYS A 255 -3.48 7.22 -9.62
CA LYS A 255 -4.44 8.01 -10.40
C LYS A 255 -4.58 9.41 -9.80
N PRO A 256 -4.81 10.43 -10.62
CA PRO A 256 -5.26 11.74 -10.14
C PRO A 256 -6.57 11.62 -9.36
N LYS A 257 -6.76 12.50 -8.37
CA LYS A 257 -7.95 12.57 -7.51
C LYS A 257 -8.46 13.99 -7.43
N HIS A 258 -9.77 14.16 -7.36
CA HIS A 258 -10.38 15.45 -7.08
C HIS A 258 -10.24 15.80 -5.59
N ILE A 259 -10.23 17.10 -5.27
CA ILE A 259 -10.18 17.56 -3.87
C ILE A 259 -11.38 17.01 -3.09
N GLU A 260 -12.56 16.97 -3.67
CA GLU A 260 -13.78 16.45 -3.04
C GLU A 260 -13.66 14.98 -2.64
N ASP A 261 -12.95 14.16 -3.44
CA ASP A 261 -12.77 12.72 -3.19
C ASP A 261 -11.96 12.42 -1.92
N ILE A 262 -11.25 13.44 -1.38
CA ILE A 262 -10.38 13.28 -0.23
C ILE A 262 -10.83 14.08 1.00
N LEU A 263 -11.97 14.76 0.94
CA LEU A 263 -12.49 15.53 2.09
C LEU A 263 -12.85 14.66 3.27
N GLU A 264 -13.22 13.41 3.06
CA GLU A 264 -13.41 12.43 4.14
C GLU A 264 -12.13 12.12 4.94
N ASP A 265 -10.95 12.40 4.36
CA ASP A 265 -9.67 12.28 5.05
C ASP A 265 -9.34 13.46 5.96
N ALA A 266 -10.10 14.55 5.91
CA ALA A 266 -9.90 15.75 6.72
C ALA A 266 -10.17 15.49 8.23
N PRO A 267 -9.69 16.36 9.14
CA PRO A 267 -8.84 17.51 8.86
C PRO A 267 -7.38 17.11 8.56
N PHE A 268 -6.70 17.95 7.75
CA PHE A 268 -5.27 17.81 7.46
C PHE A 268 -4.43 18.63 8.44
N ASP A 269 -3.28 18.10 8.86
CA ASP A 269 -2.34 18.85 9.70
C ASP A 269 -1.61 19.92 8.89
N LEU A 270 -1.37 19.66 7.60
CA LEU A 270 -0.76 20.60 6.67
C LEU A 270 -1.37 20.45 5.27
N VAL A 271 -1.72 21.57 4.66
CA VAL A 271 -2.10 21.65 3.24
C VAL A 271 -1.05 22.48 2.50
N VAL A 272 -0.49 21.90 1.44
CA VAL A 272 0.53 22.55 0.59
C VAL A 272 -0.06 22.78 -0.79
N SER A 273 -0.28 24.04 -1.17
CA SER A 273 -0.70 24.42 -2.52
C SER A 273 0.53 24.64 -3.43
N MET A 274 0.41 24.23 -4.70
CA MET A 274 1.50 24.28 -5.68
C MET A 274 1.06 25.03 -6.94
N GLY A 275 1.11 26.36 -6.88
CA GLY A 275 0.77 27.28 -7.97
C GLY A 275 -0.35 28.25 -7.60
N CYS A 276 -0.35 29.43 -8.26
CA CYS A 276 -1.22 30.55 -7.93
C CYS A 276 -2.69 30.39 -8.37
N GLU A 277 -2.99 29.37 -9.16
CA GLU A 277 -4.33 29.19 -9.77
C GLU A 277 -5.23 28.24 -8.98
N VAL A 278 -4.73 27.64 -7.91
CA VAL A 278 -5.53 26.69 -7.12
C VAL A 278 -6.30 27.47 -6.06
N SER A 279 -7.60 27.58 -6.28
CA SER A 279 -8.52 27.99 -5.21
C SER A 279 -8.55 26.90 -4.14
N CYS A 280 -7.71 27.01 -3.11
CA CYS A 280 -7.74 26.13 -1.94
C CYS A 280 -8.61 26.70 -0.78
N PRO A 281 -9.83 27.24 -1.02
CA PRO A 281 -10.53 27.96 0.03
C PRO A 281 -11.30 27.08 1.00
N MET A 282 -11.46 25.78 0.73
CA MET A 282 -12.45 24.96 1.43
C MET A 282 -11.93 23.65 2.01
N VAL A 283 -10.61 23.41 1.96
CA VAL A 283 -10.05 22.17 2.52
C VAL A 283 -9.77 22.36 4.02
N PRO A 284 -10.40 21.60 4.92
CA PRO A 284 -10.14 21.74 6.36
C PRO A 284 -8.69 21.35 6.70
N GLY A 285 -7.88 22.33 7.09
CA GLY A 285 -6.48 22.14 7.46
C GLY A 285 -6.06 23.04 8.61
N LYS A 286 -5.14 22.55 9.47
CA LYS A 286 -4.59 23.30 10.60
C LYS A 286 -3.57 24.35 10.16
N ARG A 287 -2.81 24.06 9.11
CA ARG A 287 -1.75 24.92 8.57
C ARG A 287 -1.78 24.89 7.05
N PHE A 288 -1.57 26.04 6.42
CA PHE A 288 -1.50 26.19 4.97
C PHE A 288 -0.14 26.76 4.57
N VAL A 289 0.46 26.20 3.53
CA VAL A 289 1.72 26.67 2.95
C VAL A 289 1.58 26.69 1.44
N GLN A 290 2.05 27.75 0.82
CA GLN A 290 2.13 27.84 -0.64
C GLN A 290 3.56 27.60 -1.09
N TRP A 291 3.72 26.65 -2.03
CA TRP A 291 4.97 26.49 -2.76
C TRP A 291 4.80 27.12 -4.14
N ASP A 292 5.54 28.18 -4.38
CA ASP A 292 5.56 28.80 -5.70
C ASP A 292 6.43 27.97 -6.63
N LEU A 293 5.78 27.14 -7.47
CA LEU A 293 6.39 26.16 -8.34
C LEU A 293 5.87 26.33 -9.76
N GLU A 294 6.78 26.46 -10.69
CA GLU A 294 6.48 26.47 -12.11
C GLU A 294 5.77 25.17 -12.55
N ASP A 295 4.80 25.28 -13.50
CA ASP A 295 4.21 24.08 -14.09
C ASP A 295 5.14 23.54 -15.19
N PRO A 296 5.67 22.31 -15.05
CA PRO A 296 6.58 21.73 -16.03
C PRO A 296 5.86 21.14 -17.25
N ILE A 297 4.52 21.00 -17.21
CA ILE A 297 3.78 20.37 -18.31
C ILE A 297 3.83 21.29 -19.55
N GLY A 298 4.17 20.67 -20.69
CA GLY A 298 4.33 21.41 -21.96
C GLY A 298 5.68 22.10 -22.12
N LYS A 299 6.61 21.94 -21.16
CA LYS A 299 7.98 22.48 -21.19
C LYS A 299 9.02 21.37 -21.44
N PRO A 300 10.27 21.74 -21.77
CA PRO A 300 11.35 20.78 -21.86
C PRO A 300 11.54 19.97 -20.59
N ILE A 301 12.03 18.73 -20.72
CA ILE A 301 12.18 17.80 -19.58
C ILE A 301 13.14 18.34 -18.52
N GLU A 302 14.07 19.20 -18.89
CA GLU A 302 15.03 19.88 -18.00
C GLU A 302 14.29 20.73 -16.96
N VAL A 303 13.29 21.50 -17.36
CA VAL A 303 12.41 22.26 -16.45
C VAL A 303 11.69 21.32 -15.49
N GLY A 304 11.22 20.17 -16.00
CA GLY A 304 10.62 19.12 -15.18
C GLY A 304 11.59 18.61 -14.11
N ARG A 305 12.86 18.41 -14.44
CA ARG A 305 13.90 17.98 -13.48
C ARG A 305 14.17 19.04 -12.42
N GLU A 306 14.26 20.31 -12.80
CA GLU A 306 14.46 21.41 -11.85
C GLU A 306 13.29 21.52 -10.88
N VAL A 307 12.05 21.48 -11.35
CA VAL A 307 10.83 21.49 -10.51
C VAL A 307 10.78 20.28 -9.59
N ARG A 308 11.06 19.07 -10.10
CA ARG A 308 11.13 17.83 -9.31
C ARG A 308 12.14 17.95 -8.16
N ASP A 309 13.37 18.41 -8.47
CA ASP A 309 14.45 18.49 -7.50
C ASP A 309 14.17 19.59 -6.45
N LEU A 310 13.51 20.68 -6.84
CA LEU A 310 13.02 21.70 -5.91
C LEU A 310 11.92 21.14 -5.00
N ILE A 311 10.96 20.35 -5.52
CA ILE A 311 9.94 19.66 -4.73
C ILE A 311 10.59 18.71 -3.73
N GLU A 312 11.55 17.90 -4.16
CA GLU A 312 12.30 16.99 -3.28
C GLU A 312 12.96 17.73 -2.12
N LYS A 313 13.63 18.86 -2.41
CA LYS A 313 14.26 19.71 -1.40
C LYS A 313 13.23 20.24 -0.41
N LYS A 314 12.12 20.82 -0.89
CA LYS A 314 11.06 21.36 -0.03
C LYS A 314 10.40 20.29 0.85
N VAL A 315 10.25 19.05 0.35
CA VAL A 315 9.75 17.93 1.15
C VAL A 315 10.75 17.57 2.26
N LYS A 316 12.07 17.56 1.98
CA LYS A 316 13.10 17.32 3.01
C LYS A 316 13.11 18.41 4.08
N GLU A 317 13.00 19.68 3.69
CA GLU A 317 12.86 20.81 4.62
C GLU A 317 11.61 20.69 5.50
N LEU A 318 10.49 20.23 4.91
CA LEU A 318 9.26 19.98 5.67
C LEU A 318 9.48 18.91 6.75
N LEU A 319 10.22 17.84 6.45
CA LEU A 319 10.53 16.77 7.40
C LEU A 319 11.40 17.21 8.59
N GLU A 320 12.22 18.24 8.42
CA GLU A 320 13.07 18.83 9.46
C GLU A 320 12.31 19.82 10.35
N GLY A 321 11.29 20.49 9.81
CA GLY A 321 10.55 21.57 10.47
C GLY A 321 9.24 21.15 11.16
N VAL A 322 8.89 19.87 11.14
CA VAL A 322 7.65 19.29 11.71
C VAL A 322 7.96 18.10 12.60
#